data_1c33f7af0b2ce24d2665796fc7ec8634
#
_entry.id   1c33f7af0b2ce24d2665796fc7ec8634
#
_cell.length_a   1.000
_cell.length_b   1.000
_cell.length_c   1.000
_cell.angle_alpha   90.00
_cell.angle_beta   90.00
_cell.angle_gamma   90.00
#
_symmetry.space_group_name_H-M   'P 1'
#
loop_
_entity.id
_entity.type
_entity.pdbx_description
1 polymer ?
#
loop_
_entity_poly.entity_id
_entity_poly.type
_entity_poly.pdbx_seq_one_letter_code
_entity_poly.pdbx_strand_id
1 'polypeptide(L)'
;MVTTQKIAGAIVGAAMLAFGQGALAQQAYPAKSVQVIVPWTPGQATDAAARTAADKLSAAMGQSFIVENKAGAGGTIGASYVARAKADGYTLLAGSTGSITTGPLLNGAPYSAKDFAPVSLIATVPYVLVTRSDFPAQSAQELVETLVKNPDKYTFASSGVGSIGHLTAELFTNRLGIKATHIPYNGSAKALTDVMSGEVTFMFDSPTSIASHVQSGKVRAYAVSSKNRSQTLPDVPTIAETT
;
A
#
# COMPACT_ATOMS: atom_id res chain seq x y z
N MET A 1 -14.85 -55.57 -57.73
CA MET A 1 -14.71 -54.08 -57.88
C MET A 1 -15.52 -53.28 -56.83
N VAL A 2 -15.91 -53.85 -55.70
CA VAL A 2 -16.80 -53.20 -54.72
C VAL A 2 -16.06 -52.91 -53.38
N THR A 3 -14.88 -53.44 -53.16
CA THR A 3 -14.15 -53.36 -51.88
C THR A 3 -13.27 -52.11 -51.73
N THR A 4 -12.84 -51.49 -52.84
CA THR A 4 -11.91 -50.34 -52.82
C THR A 4 -12.62 -48.99 -52.50
N GLN A 5 -13.91 -48.85 -52.88
CA GLN A 5 -14.68 -47.60 -52.60
C GLN A 5 -15.09 -47.43 -51.14
N LYS A 6 -15.24 -48.52 -50.36
CA LYS A 6 -15.60 -48.43 -48.93
C LYS A 6 -14.44 -48.04 -48.05
N ILE A 7 -13.19 -48.34 -48.46
CA ILE A 7 -12.00 -47.97 -47.70
C ILE A 7 -11.65 -46.46 -47.89
N ALA A 8 -11.86 -45.92 -49.09
CA ALA A 8 -11.62 -44.49 -49.37
C ALA A 8 -12.60 -43.57 -48.59
N GLY A 9 -13.85 -43.97 -48.43
CA GLY A 9 -14.84 -43.20 -47.64
C GLY A 9 -14.54 -43.18 -46.11
N ALA A 10 -13.98 -44.26 -45.56
CA ALA A 10 -13.63 -44.35 -44.16
C ALA A 10 -12.39 -43.46 -43.80
N ILE A 11 -11.42 -43.32 -44.71
CA ILE A 11 -10.21 -42.51 -44.47
C ILE A 11 -10.54 -40.99 -44.55
N VAL A 12 -11.44 -40.60 -45.44
CA VAL A 12 -11.88 -39.19 -45.52
C VAL A 12 -12.74 -38.77 -44.32
N GLY A 13 -13.56 -39.65 -43.78
CA GLY A 13 -14.32 -39.41 -42.56
C GLY A 13 -13.45 -39.26 -41.29
N ALA A 14 -12.39 -40.06 -41.17
CA ALA A 14 -11.45 -40.03 -40.07
C ALA A 14 -10.55 -38.75 -40.10
N ALA A 15 -10.22 -38.28 -41.30
CA ALA A 15 -9.42 -37.03 -41.47
C ALA A 15 -10.23 -35.76 -41.09
N MET A 16 -11.57 -35.73 -41.33
CA MET A 16 -12.41 -34.60 -40.91
C MET A 16 -12.67 -34.53 -39.41
N LEU A 17 -12.60 -35.65 -38.68
CA LEU A 17 -12.71 -35.68 -37.22
C LEU A 17 -11.41 -35.23 -36.48
N ALA A 18 -10.26 -35.30 -37.14
CA ALA A 18 -8.99 -34.86 -36.59
C ALA A 18 -8.79 -33.32 -36.64
N PHE A 19 -9.49 -32.60 -37.50
CA PHE A 19 -9.42 -31.12 -37.55
C PHE A 19 -10.40 -30.41 -36.61
N GLY A 20 -11.27 -31.15 -35.92
CA GLY A 20 -12.25 -30.60 -34.98
C GLY A 20 -11.76 -30.42 -33.52
N GLN A 21 -10.52 -30.74 -33.23
CA GLN A 21 -9.91 -30.32 -31.93
C GLN A 21 -9.60 -28.83 -32.07
N GLY A 22 -10.67 -28.01 -32.00
CA GLY A 22 -10.57 -26.58 -31.93
C GLY A 22 -9.54 -26.21 -30.88
N ALA A 23 -8.54 -25.47 -31.31
CA ALA A 23 -7.69 -24.74 -30.39
C ALA A 23 -8.64 -24.11 -29.35
N LEU A 24 -8.63 -24.60 -28.12
CA LEU A 24 -9.17 -23.90 -26.97
C LEU A 24 -8.43 -22.58 -27.00
N ALA A 25 -9.05 -21.59 -27.65
CA ALA A 25 -8.50 -20.24 -27.72
C ALA A 25 -8.28 -19.85 -26.27
N GLN A 26 -7.02 -19.85 -25.87
CA GLN A 26 -6.61 -19.43 -24.54
C GLN A 26 -7.15 -18.00 -24.43
N GLN A 27 -8.25 -17.83 -23.70
CA GLN A 27 -8.89 -16.52 -23.57
C GLN A 27 -7.81 -15.54 -23.14
N ALA A 28 -7.58 -14.51 -23.95
CA ALA A 28 -6.57 -13.52 -23.65
C ALA A 28 -6.85 -12.92 -22.26
N TYR A 29 -5.85 -12.96 -21.38
CA TYR A 29 -5.97 -12.33 -20.06
C TYR A 29 -5.81 -10.81 -20.21
N PRO A 30 -6.66 -10.00 -19.54
CA PRO A 30 -7.85 -10.37 -18.80
C PRO A 30 -9.09 -10.49 -19.70
N ALA A 31 -9.91 -11.53 -19.51
CA ALA A 31 -11.18 -11.74 -20.20
C ALA A 31 -12.39 -11.13 -19.46
N LYS A 32 -12.19 -10.67 -18.24
CA LYS A 32 -13.19 -10.03 -17.35
C LYS A 32 -12.51 -9.00 -16.47
N SER A 33 -13.28 -8.21 -15.73
CA SER A 33 -12.73 -7.23 -14.79
C SER A 33 -11.80 -7.86 -13.75
N VAL A 34 -10.75 -7.13 -13.39
CA VAL A 34 -9.74 -7.49 -12.37
C VAL A 34 -9.99 -6.66 -11.12
N GLN A 35 -10.05 -7.30 -9.96
CA GLN A 35 -10.17 -6.64 -8.66
C GLN A 35 -8.78 -6.30 -8.12
N VAL A 36 -8.58 -5.05 -7.71
CA VAL A 36 -7.33 -4.57 -7.07
C VAL A 36 -7.63 -4.19 -5.63
N ILE A 37 -7.25 -5.02 -4.69
CA ILE A 37 -7.47 -4.80 -3.25
C ILE A 37 -6.40 -3.89 -2.70
N VAL A 38 -6.81 -2.77 -2.10
CA VAL A 38 -5.97 -1.85 -1.35
C VAL A 38 -6.21 -2.08 0.15
N PRO A 39 -5.21 -2.53 0.94
CA PRO A 39 -5.39 -2.87 2.35
C PRO A 39 -5.37 -1.64 3.27
N TRP A 40 -5.62 -0.45 2.74
CA TRP A 40 -5.57 0.84 3.42
C TRP A 40 -6.81 1.67 3.13
N THR A 41 -7.05 2.70 3.95
CA THR A 41 -8.15 3.64 3.71
C THR A 41 -7.93 4.47 2.43
N PRO A 42 -9.01 4.88 1.75
CA PRO A 42 -8.92 5.76 0.59
C PRO A 42 -8.09 7.03 0.87
N GLY A 43 -7.37 7.51 -0.15
CA GLY A 43 -6.56 8.73 -0.08
C GLY A 43 -5.13 8.54 0.44
N GLN A 44 -4.77 7.36 0.95
CA GLN A 44 -3.38 7.04 1.28
C GLN A 44 -2.55 6.78 0.01
N ALA A 45 -1.22 6.82 0.14
CA ALA A 45 -0.31 6.67 -1.00
C ALA A 45 -0.51 5.37 -1.79
N THR A 46 -0.76 4.24 -1.09
CA THR A 46 -1.03 2.95 -1.76
C THR A 46 -2.33 2.99 -2.56
N ASP A 47 -3.37 3.67 -2.06
CA ASP A 47 -4.63 3.83 -2.77
C ASP A 47 -4.46 4.70 -4.03
N ALA A 48 -3.78 5.83 -3.91
CA ALA A 48 -3.50 6.71 -5.04
C ALA A 48 -2.66 6.00 -6.13
N ALA A 49 -1.61 5.28 -5.72
CA ALA A 49 -0.77 4.51 -6.64
C ALA A 49 -1.57 3.37 -7.31
N ALA A 50 -2.41 2.65 -6.56
CA ALA A 50 -3.24 1.58 -7.08
C ALA A 50 -4.26 2.10 -8.10
N ARG A 51 -4.93 3.22 -7.83
CA ARG A 51 -5.88 3.83 -8.79
C ARG A 51 -5.19 4.27 -10.06
N THR A 52 -4.04 4.96 -9.95
CA THR A 52 -3.26 5.36 -11.12
C THR A 52 -2.82 4.16 -11.97
N ALA A 53 -2.38 3.07 -11.33
CA ALA A 53 -2.01 1.84 -12.02
C ALA A 53 -3.24 1.17 -12.67
N ALA A 54 -4.36 1.07 -11.94
CA ALA A 54 -5.60 0.48 -12.42
C ALA A 54 -6.16 1.19 -13.66
N ASP A 55 -6.14 2.53 -13.68
CA ASP A 55 -6.57 3.33 -14.83
C ASP A 55 -5.70 3.04 -16.06
N LYS A 56 -4.36 3.00 -15.89
CA LYS A 56 -3.42 2.69 -16.98
C LYS A 56 -3.58 1.26 -17.48
N LEU A 57 -3.74 0.29 -16.58
CA LEU A 57 -3.97 -1.10 -16.93
C LEU A 57 -5.30 -1.28 -17.63
N SER A 58 -6.37 -0.62 -17.19
CA SER A 58 -7.67 -0.67 -17.85
C SER A 58 -7.60 -0.16 -19.28
N ALA A 59 -6.91 0.96 -19.50
CA ALA A 59 -6.71 1.52 -20.85
C ALA A 59 -5.85 0.62 -21.74
N ALA A 60 -4.81 -0.02 -21.20
CA ALA A 60 -3.89 -0.83 -21.96
C ALA A 60 -4.44 -2.23 -22.29
N MET A 61 -5.24 -2.83 -21.40
CA MET A 61 -5.68 -4.22 -21.51
C MET A 61 -7.14 -4.38 -21.90
N GLY A 62 -7.90 -3.28 -22.07
CA GLY A 62 -9.28 -3.29 -22.52
C GLY A 62 -10.30 -3.90 -21.56
N GLN A 63 -9.89 -4.11 -20.28
CA GLN A 63 -10.76 -4.62 -19.22
C GLN A 63 -10.63 -3.74 -17.98
N SER A 64 -11.70 -3.63 -17.20
CA SER A 64 -11.69 -2.80 -15.98
C SER A 64 -10.83 -3.38 -14.88
N PHE A 65 -9.94 -2.58 -14.32
CA PHE A 65 -9.23 -2.85 -13.05
C PHE A 65 -9.91 -2.03 -11.95
N ILE A 66 -10.63 -2.72 -11.06
CA ILE A 66 -11.51 -2.09 -10.06
C ILE A 66 -10.81 -2.06 -8.71
N VAL A 67 -10.54 -0.86 -8.19
CA VAL A 67 -9.89 -0.67 -6.89
C VAL A 67 -10.93 -0.74 -5.78
N GLU A 68 -10.69 -1.62 -4.79
CA GLU A 68 -11.49 -1.78 -3.58
C GLU A 68 -10.62 -1.67 -2.32
N ASN A 69 -11.01 -0.80 -1.39
CA ASN A 69 -10.30 -0.61 -0.13
C ASN A 69 -10.82 -1.57 0.94
N LYS A 70 -9.94 -2.39 1.51
CA LYS A 70 -10.21 -3.30 2.65
C LYS A 70 -9.20 -3.01 3.76
N ALA A 71 -9.38 -1.87 4.43
CA ALA A 71 -8.51 -1.41 5.50
C ALA A 71 -8.73 -2.16 6.82
N GLY A 72 -7.75 -2.08 7.71
CA GLY A 72 -7.82 -2.54 9.09
C GLY A 72 -6.68 -3.47 9.50
N ALA A 73 -6.42 -3.55 10.81
CA ALA A 73 -5.38 -4.36 11.45
C ALA A 73 -3.99 -4.21 10.77
N GLY A 74 -3.54 -2.97 10.52
CA GLY A 74 -2.24 -2.71 9.87
C GLY A 74 -2.16 -3.21 8.43
N GLY A 75 -3.29 -3.34 7.71
CA GLY A 75 -3.39 -3.81 6.33
C GLY A 75 -3.57 -5.32 6.20
N THR A 76 -3.61 -6.07 7.32
CA THR A 76 -3.71 -7.54 7.26
C THR A 76 -5.09 -8.04 6.82
N ILE A 77 -6.17 -7.26 7.00
CA ILE A 77 -7.52 -7.64 6.55
C ILE A 77 -7.55 -7.76 5.03
N GLY A 78 -7.15 -6.73 4.30
CA GLY A 78 -7.14 -6.74 2.84
C GLY A 78 -6.16 -7.76 2.27
N ALA A 79 -4.97 -7.88 2.85
CA ALA A 79 -3.98 -8.86 2.42
C ALA A 79 -4.46 -10.31 2.67
N SER A 80 -5.09 -10.61 3.81
CA SER A 80 -5.70 -11.92 4.08
C SER A 80 -6.82 -12.27 3.08
N TYR A 81 -7.58 -11.27 2.64
CA TYR A 81 -8.61 -11.48 1.62
C TYR A 81 -7.98 -11.98 0.31
N VAL A 82 -6.91 -11.31 -0.15
CA VAL A 82 -6.22 -11.70 -1.39
C VAL A 82 -5.49 -13.03 -1.25
N ALA A 83 -4.83 -13.30 -0.11
CA ALA A 83 -4.14 -14.56 0.15
C ALA A 83 -5.07 -15.80 0.06
N ARG A 84 -6.38 -15.61 0.32
CA ARG A 84 -7.40 -16.66 0.18
C ARG A 84 -8.12 -16.68 -1.16
N ALA A 85 -7.88 -15.70 -2.01
CA ALA A 85 -8.48 -15.62 -3.34
C ALA A 85 -7.88 -16.68 -4.29
N LYS A 86 -8.56 -16.93 -5.40
CA LYS A 86 -8.02 -17.80 -6.45
C LYS A 86 -6.77 -17.16 -7.05
N ALA A 87 -5.72 -17.94 -7.27
CA ALA A 87 -4.48 -17.51 -7.90
C ALA A 87 -4.60 -17.49 -9.44
N ASP A 88 -5.65 -16.86 -9.96
CA ASP A 88 -5.96 -16.79 -11.39
C ASP A 88 -5.67 -15.42 -12.02
N GLY A 89 -5.08 -14.51 -11.26
CA GLY A 89 -4.74 -13.16 -11.70
C GLY A 89 -5.90 -12.14 -11.65
N TYR A 90 -7.12 -12.54 -11.26
CA TYR A 90 -8.26 -11.63 -11.21
C TYR A 90 -8.49 -10.96 -9.86
N THR A 91 -7.69 -11.30 -8.85
CA THR A 91 -7.66 -10.61 -7.57
C THR A 91 -6.22 -10.24 -7.25
N LEU A 92 -5.89 -8.96 -7.34
CA LEU A 92 -4.57 -8.42 -7.10
C LEU A 92 -4.51 -7.70 -5.75
N LEU A 93 -3.35 -7.71 -5.11
CA LEU A 93 -3.07 -6.91 -3.93
C LEU A 93 -2.19 -5.72 -4.29
N ALA A 94 -2.66 -4.51 -4.06
CA ALA A 94 -1.81 -3.33 -3.98
C ALA A 94 -1.19 -3.29 -2.57
N GLY A 95 -0.21 -4.14 -2.36
CA GLY A 95 0.40 -4.34 -1.06
C GLY A 95 1.49 -3.34 -0.72
N SER A 96 1.86 -3.31 0.54
CA SER A 96 3.01 -2.56 1.06
C SER A 96 3.78 -3.43 2.04
N THR A 97 4.98 -3.00 2.43
CA THR A 97 5.78 -3.69 3.46
C THR A 97 4.94 -3.97 4.72
N GLY A 98 4.11 -2.99 5.16
CA GLY A 98 3.22 -3.14 6.31
C GLY A 98 2.26 -4.31 6.16
N SER A 99 1.53 -4.38 5.06
CA SER A 99 0.51 -5.40 4.84
C SER A 99 1.06 -6.78 4.46
N ILE A 100 2.24 -6.85 3.83
CA ILE A 100 2.79 -8.12 3.31
C ILE A 100 3.80 -8.75 4.28
N THR A 101 4.62 -7.93 4.95
CA THR A 101 5.79 -8.42 5.71
C THR A 101 5.61 -8.22 7.20
N THR A 102 5.45 -6.98 7.66
CA THR A 102 5.50 -6.65 9.09
C THR A 102 4.15 -6.85 9.80
N GLY A 103 3.05 -6.52 9.13
CA GLY A 103 1.71 -6.72 9.68
C GLY A 103 1.42 -8.18 10.07
N PRO A 104 1.66 -9.17 9.19
CA PRO A 104 1.45 -10.57 9.53
C PRO A 104 2.29 -11.03 10.72
N LEU A 105 3.53 -10.58 10.84
CA LEU A 105 4.42 -10.94 11.95
C LEU A 105 3.96 -10.36 13.29
N LEU A 106 3.48 -9.11 13.29
CA LEU A 106 3.09 -8.39 14.51
C LEU A 106 1.63 -8.66 14.92
N ASN A 107 0.74 -8.92 13.96
CA ASN A 107 -0.69 -9.10 14.21
C ASN A 107 -1.14 -10.56 14.15
N GLY A 108 -0.21 -11.53 13.95
CA GLY A 108 -0.54 -12.96 13.89
C GLY A 108 -1.46 -13.32 12.72
N ALA A 109 -1.33 -12.65 11.57
CA ALA A 109 -2.20 -12.90 10.42
C ALA A 109 -1.93 -14.28 9.80
N PRO A 110 -2.97 -14.98 9.27
CA PRO A 110 -2.87 -16.33 8.78
C PRO A 110 -2.32 -16.40 7.34
N TYR A 111 -1.33 -15.59 7.03
CA TYR A 111 -0.60 -15.58 5.75
C TYR A 111 0.82 -15.04 5.93
N SER A 112 1.66 -15.25 4.93
CA SER A 112 3.03 -14.75 4.85
C SER A 112 3.28 -14.12 3.47
N ALA A 113 4.42 -13.47 3.29
CA ALA A 113 4.82 -12.93 1.98
C ALA A 113 4.92 -14.02 0.88
N LYS A 114 5.12 -15.29 1.26
CA LYS A 114 5.22 -16.42 0.32
C LYS A 114 3.88 -16.82 -0.31
N ASP A 115 2.77 -16.37 0.26
CA ASP A 115 1.43 -16.64 -0.26
C ASP A 115 1.04 -15.70 -1.40
N PHE A 116 1.93 -14.76 -1.77
CA PHE A 116 1.74 -13.82 -2.88
C PHE A 116 2.80 -14.04 -3.96
N ALA A 117 2.35 -14.03 -5.21
CA ALA A 117 3.22 -13.94 -6.37
C ALA A 117 3.47 -12.45 -6.70
N PRO A 118 4.70 -11.92 -6.55
CA PRO A 118 4.98 -10.52 -6.85
C PRO A 118 4.87 -10.24 -8.35
N VAL A 119 4.21 -9.14 -8.72
CA VAL A 119 4.03 -8.71 -10.11
C VAL A 119 4.98 -7.56 -10.43
N SER A 120 4.88 -6.44 -9.74
CA SER A 120 5.71 -5.26 -9.99
C SER A 120 5.73 -4.31 -8.79
N LEU A 121 6.81 -3.55 -8.66
CA LEU A 121 6.86 -2.39 -7.78
C LEU A 121 6.19 -1.20 -8.49
N ILE A 122 5.12 -0.66 -7.90
CA ILE A 122 4.36 0.46 -8.47
C ILE A 122 4.99 1.80 -8.08
N ALA A 123 5.33 1.98 -6.80
CA ALA A 123 5.88 3.22 -6.27
C ALA A 123 6.69 3.00 -4.99
N THR A 124 7.60 3.93 -4.73
CA THR A 124 8.27 4.08 -3.43
C THR A 124 7.83 5.40 -2.83
N VAL A 125 7.37 5.38 -1.58
CA VAL A 125 6.79 6.55 -0.92
C VAL A 125 7.57 6.84 0.36
N PRO A 126 8.15 8.05 0.52
CA PRO A 126 8.74 8.48 1.78
C PRO A 126 7.64 8.79 2.81
N TYR A 127 8.01 8.82 4.09
CA TYR A 127 7.14 9.28 5.16
C TYR A 127 7.64 10.62 5.71
N VAL A 128 6.72 11.44 6.18
CA VAL A 128 6.99 12.80 6.66
C VAL A 128 6.57 12.88 8.11
N LEU A 129 7.47 13.39 8.96
CA LEU A 129 7.22 13.69 10.36
C LEU A 129 6.39 14.98 10.47
N VAL A 130 5.22 14.88 11.09
CA VAL A 130 4.32 16.03 11.28
C VAL A 130 3.80 16.11 12.71
N THR A 131 3.51 17.35 13.12
CA THR A 131 2.73 17.67 14.33
C THR A 131 1.58 18.62 13.95
N ARG A 132 0.75 19.02 14.91
CA ARG A 132 -0.13 20.20 14.74
C ARG A 132 0.73 21.46 14.48
N SER A 133 0.17 22.43 13.77
CA SER A 133 0.94 23.60 13.30
C SER A 133 1.46 24.51 14.41
N ASP A 134 0.75 24.61 15.54
CA ASP A 134 1.09 25.42 16.70
C ASP A 134 1.91 24.69 17.77
N PHE A 135 2.44 23.51 17.45
CA PHE A 135 3.37 22.81 18.35
C PHE A 135 4.62 23.70 18.59
N PRO A 136 5.14 23.77 19.83
CA PRO A 136 6.18 24.75 20.20
C PRO A 136 7.47 24.68 19.39
N ALA A 137 7.85 23.47 18.90
CA ALA A 137 9.06 23.30 18.08
C ALA A 137 8.91 23.88 16.67
N GLN A 138 9.90 24.62 16.21
CA GLN A 138 9.93 25.23 14.85
C GLN A 138 10.79 24.42 13.87
N SER A 139 11.70 23.59 14.37
CA SER A 139 12.59 22.72 13.59
C SER A 139 12.54 21.28 14.05
N ALA A 140 13.04 20.35 13.24
CA ALA A 140 13.15 18.93 13.60
C ALA A 140 14.05 18.75 14.84
N GLN A 141 15.13 19.52 14.93
CA GLN A 141 16.01 19.48 16.10
C GLN A 141 15.27 19.92 17.36
N GLU A 142 14.57 21.06 17.36
CA GLU A 142 13.77 21.52 18.50
C GLU A 142 12.68 20.51 18.89
N LEU A 143 12.05 19.84 17.89
CA LEU A 143 11.09 18.79 18.15
C LEU A 143 11.74 17.64 18.92
N VAL A 144 12.86 17.11 18.44
CA VAL A 144 13.61 16.04 19.11
C VAL A 144 14.00 16.44 20.53
N GLU A 145 14.59 17.64 20.73
CA GLU A 145 14.95 18.13 22.05
C GLU A 145 13.74 18.22 23.00
N THR A 146 12.61 18.69 22.47
CA THR A 146 11.36 18.80 23.24
C THR A 146 10.84 17.44 23.67
N LEU A 147 10.86 16.46 22.76
CA LEU A 147 10.40 15.10 23.01
C LEU A 147 11.32 14.37 24.00
N VAL A 148 12.64 14.52 23.88
CA VAL A 148 13.63 13.90 24.78
C VAL A 148 13.56 14.47 26.20
N LYS A 149 13.42 15.79 26.34
CA LYS A 149 13.35 16.47 27.64
C LYS A 149 12.10 16.12 28.46
N ASN A 150 11.06 15.57 27.82
CA ASN A 150 9.80 15.26 28.47
C ASN A 150 9.37 13.81 28.20
N PRO A 151 10.07 12.82 28.81
CA PRO A 151 9.76 11.41 28.61
C PRO A 151 8.31 11.11 29.03
N ASP A 152 7.70 10.18 28.31
CA ASP A 152 6.34 9.65 28.54
C ASP A 152 5.18 10.69 28.44
N LYS A 153 5.49 11.94 28.12
CA LYS A 153 4.49 13.01 27.96
C LYS A 153 3.79 12.98 26.61
N TYR A 154 4.47 12.45 25.59
CA TYR A 154 4.04 12.56 24.20
C TYR A 154 3.57 11.25 23.63
N THR A 155 2.73 11.35 22.62
CA THR A 155 2.14 10.22 21.89
C THR A 155 2.43 10.32 20.41
N PHE A 156 2.44 9.20 19.71
CA PHE A 156 2.48 9.21 18.25
C PHE A 156 1.40 8.32 17.63
N ALA A 157 0.84 8.78 16.52
CA ALA A 157 -0.19 8.06 15.79
C ALA A 157 0.39 7.25 14.62
N SER A 158 -0.32 6.20 14.23
CA SER A 158 -0.08 5.48 12.98
C SER A 158 -1.37 4.96 12.36
N SER A 159 -1.31 4.54 11.10
CA SER A 159 -2.43 3.88 10.42
C SER A 159 -2.66 2.42 10.86
N GLY A 160 -2.02 1.98 11.94
CA GLY A 160 -2.18 0.67 12.57
C GLY A 160 -0.84 0.02 12.92
N VAL A 161 -0.90 -0.96 13.83
CA VAL A 161 0.28 -1.74 14.25
C VAL A 161 0.89 -2.45 13.04
N GLY A 162 2.21 -2.32 12.87
CA GLY A 162 2.95 -2.89 11.74
C GLY A 162 2.89 -2.06 10.45
N SER A 163 2.16 -0.94 10.42
CA SER A 163 2.21 -0.01 9.29
C SER A 163 3.58 0.66 9.18
N ILE A 164 3.94 1.19 8.00
CA ILE A 164 5.21 1.89 7.82
C ILE A 164 5.30 3.13 8.70
N GLY A 165 4.19 3.87 8.89
CA GLY A 165 4.15 5.01 9.82
C GLY A 165 4.49 4.61 11.26
N HIS A 166 3.96 3.47 11.73
CA HIS A 166 4.31 2.91 13.04
C HIS A 166 5.81 2.59 13.13
N LEU A 167 6.33 1.80 12.21
CA LEU A 167 7.73 1.36 12.25
C LEU A 167 8.73 2.52 12.09
N THR A 168 8.38 3.53 11.27
CA THR A 168 9.21 4.73 11.11
C THR A 168 9.24 5.53 12.40
N ALA A 169 8.09 5.69 13.08
CA ALA A 169 8.01 6.37 14.36
C ALA A 169 8.78 5.62 15.45
N GLU A 170 8.64 4.29 15.53
CA GLU A 170 9.40 3.46 16.46
C GLU A 170 10.92 3.56 16.22
N LEU A 171 11.35 3.49 14.95
CA LEU A 171 12.77 3.65 14.63
C LEU A 171 13.30 5.03 15.02
N PHE A 172 12.51 6.09 14.75
CA PHE A 172 12.83 7.46 15.11
C PHE A 172 12.97 7.63 16.63
N THR A 173 11.96 7.18 17.38
CA THR A 173 11.95 7.30 18.85
C THR A 173 13.07 6.49 19.49
N ASN A 174 13.27 5.24 19.05
CA ASN A 174 14.33 4.39 19.59
C ASN A 174 15.74 4.93 19.31
N ARG A 175 15.98 5.43 18.06
CA ARG A 175 17.30 5.98 17.69
C ARG A 175 17.68 7.22 18.46
N LEU A 176 16.70 8.03 18.83
CA LEU A 176 16.90 9.33 19.48
C LEU A 176 16.63 9.29 21.00
N GLY A 177 16.34 8.13 21.56
CA GLY A 177 16.05 7.99 22.99
C GLY A 177 14.75 8.67 23.43
N ILE A 178 13.81 8.90 22.50
CA ILE A 178 12.52 9.50 22.78
C ILE A 178 11.59 8.43 23.38
N LYS A 179 10.95 8.76 24.50
CA LYS A 179 9.87 7.94 25.07
C LYS A 179 8.52 8.56 24.71
N ALA A 180 7.75 7.87 23.88
CA ALA A 180 6.43 8.28 23.45
C ALA A 180 5.50 7.05 23.32
N THR A 181 4.21 7.24 23.62
CA THR A 181 3.24 6.15 23.56
C THR A 181 2.60 6.06 22.17
N HIS A 182 2.58 4.86 21.59
CA HIS A 182 1.92 4.61 20.31
C HIS A 182 0.40 4.55 20.43
N ILE A 183 -0.30 5.27 19.57
CA ILE A 183 -1.76 5.25 19.43
C ILE A 183 -2.11 4.74 18.03
N PRO A 184 -2.51 3.46 17.87
CA PRO A 184 -2.84 2.88 16.57
C PRO A 184 -4.27 3.27 16.12
N TYR A 185 -4.42 3.53 14.81
CA TYR A 185 -5.69 3.83 14.14
C TYR A 185 -5.96 2.86 13.00
N ASN A 186 -7.23 2.78 12.58
CA ASN A 186 -7.62 2.02 11.38
C ASN A 186 -7.48 2.87 10.10
N GLY A 187 -6.28 3.46 9.89
CA GLY A 187 -5.97 4.29 8.73
C GLY A 187 -5.54 5.71 9.10
N SER A 188 -5.01 6.46 8.12
CA SER A 188 -4.38 7.77 8.35
C SER A 188 -5.36 8.90 8.65
N ALA A 189 -6.56 8.88 8.09
CA ALA A 189 -7.46 10.04 8.15
C ALA A 189 -7.84 10.43 9.59
N LYS A 190 -8.24 9.46 10.43
CA LYS A 190 -8.55 9.72 11.84
C LYS A 190 -7.30 10.06 12.65
N ALA A 191 -6.19 9.35 12.40
CA ALA A 191 -4.90 9.64 13.03
C ALA A 191 -4.47 11.10 12.80
N LEU A 192 -4.55 11.56 11.57
CA LEU A 192 -4.20 12.92 11.19
C LEU A 192 -5.14 13.97 11.81
N THR A 193 -6.44 13.65 11.92
CA THR A 193 -7.41 14.51 12.61
C THR A 193 -7.00 14.72 14.07
N ASP A 194 -6.61 13.66 14.77
CA ASP A 194 -6.23 13.73 16.17
C ASP A 194 -4.85 14.39 16.38
N VAL A 195 -3.96 14.31 15.38
CA VAL A 195 -2.73 15.12 15.38
C VAL A 195 -3.06 16.62 15.20
N MET A 196 -3.95 16.96 14.28
CA MET A 196 -4.35 18.37 14.05
C MET A 196 -5.06 18.98 15.27
N SER A 197 -5.86 18.21 16.01
CA SER A 197 -6.49 18.68 17.24
C SER A 197 -5.55 18.72 18.46
N GLY A 198 -4.39 18.05 18.38
CA GLY A 198 -3.43 17.94 19.48
C GLY A 198 -3.70 16.82 20.46
N GLU A 199 -4.69 15.96 20.22
CA GLU A 199 -4.95 14.74 21.00
C GLU A 199 -3.76 13.75 20.89
N VAL A 200 -3.09 13.72 19.72
CA VAL A 200 -1.84 13.01 19.51
C VAL A 200 -0.77 13.98 19.06
N THR A 201 0.45 13.81 19.55
CA THR A 201 1.51 14.79 19.37
C THR A 201 2.08 14.80 17.95
N PHE A 202 2.46 13.64 17.43
CA PHE A 202 3.10 13.54 16.11
C PHE A 202 2.72 12.25 15.39
N MET A 203 3.00 12.22 14.10
CA MET A 203 2.93 11.00 13.29
C MET A 203 3.92 11.07 12.13
N PHE A 204 4.20 9.91 11.56
CA PHE A 204 4.80 9.78 10.24
C PHE A 204 3.74 9.32 9.26
N ASP A 205 3.53 10.08 8.17
CA ASP A 205 2.60 9.68 7.11
C ASP A 205 3.13 10.08 5.72
N SER A 206 2.48 9.56 4.68
CA SER A 206 2.87 9.82 3.30
C SER A 206 2.58 11.27 2.88
N PRO A 207 3.37 11.87 1.97
CA PRO A 207 3.07 13.18 1.41
C PRO A 207 1.67 13.27 0.81
N THR A 208 1.17 12.18 0.21
CA THR A 208 -0.18 12.12 -0.37
C THR A 208 -1.28 12.41 0.67
N SER A 209 -1.12 11.89 1.89
CA SER A 209 -2.08 12.10 2.97
C SER A 209 -2.01 13.50 3.59
N ILE A 210 -0.82 14.12 3.63
CA ILE A 210 -0.58 15.31 4.46
C ILE A 210 -0.35 16.60 3.69
N ALA A 211 0.01 16.56 2.39
CA ALA A 211 0.48 17.75 1.66
C ALA A 211 -0.53 18.92 1.71
N SER A 212 -1.81 18.63 1.52
CA SER A 212 -2.86 19.67 1.59
C SER A 212 -2.99 20.29 2.99
N HIS A 213 -2.74 19.53 4.03
CA HIS A 213 -2.79 20.00 5.42
C HIS A 213 -1.53 20.81 5.79
N VAL A 214 -0.38 20.46 5.22
CA VAL A 214 0.84 21.27 5.34
C VAL A 214 0.66 22.60 4.62
N GLN A 215 0.19 22.57 3.37
CA GLN A 215 -0.04 23.78 2.57
C GLN A 215 -1.08 24.72 3.18
N SER A 216 -2.12 24.15 3.83
CA SER A 216 -3.15 24.95 4.53
C SER A 216 -2.75 25.37 5.95
N GLY A 217 -1.53 25.04 6.41
CA GLY A 217 -1.02 25.39 7.73
C GLY A 217 -1.70 24.69 8.91
N LYS A 218 -2.39 23.57 8.67
CA LYS A 218 -3.05 22.76 9.72
C LYS A 218 -2.08 21.85 10.46
N VAL A 219 -1.03 21.39 9.77
CA VAL A 219 0.08 20.65 10.35
C VAL A 219 1.41 21.25 9.94
N ARG A 220 2.43 21.04 10.76
CA ARG A 220 3.81 21.38 10.45
C ARG A 220 4.57 20.11 10.10
N ALA A 221 5.27 20.14 8.94
CA ALA A 221 6.16 19.09 8.50
C ALA A 221 7.60 19.43 8.92
N TYR A 222 8.32 18.47 9.50
CA TYR A 222 9.67 18.66 10.03
C TYR A 222 10.74 18.00 9.19
N ALA A 223 10.51 16.76 8.75
CA ALA A 223 11.49 16.03 7.96
C ALA A 223 10.83 14.91 7.16
N VAL A 224 11.48 14.51 6.05
CA VAL A 224 11.10 13.33 5.26
C VAL A 224 12.09 12.18 5.52
N SER A 225 11.58 10.95 5.48
CA SER A 225 12.37 9.73 5.77
C SER A 225 13.23 9.25 4.61
N SER A 226 13.13 9.83 3.43
CA SER A 226 13.92 9.48 2.25
C SER A 226 15.31 10.12 2.27
N LYS A 227 16.23 9.58 1.43
CA LYS A 227 17.57 10.17 1.21
C LYS A 227 17.51 11.56 0.57
N ASN A 228 16.48 11.81 -0.26
CA ASN A 228 16.27 13.07 -0.96
C ASN A 228 14.95 13.69 -0.51
N ARG A 229 14.83 15.01 -0.59
CA ARG A 229 13.58 15.73 -0.31
C ARG A 229 12.45 15.26 -1.22
N SER A 230 11.23 15.36 -0.73
CA SER A 230 10.04 15.04 -1.52
C SER A 230 9.76 16.10 -2.58
N GLN A 231 9.44 15.70 -3.79
CA GLN A 231 9.00 16.62 -4.84
C GLN A 231 7.66 17.32 -4.48
N THR A 232 6.83 16.67 -3.70
CA THR A 232 5.53 17.23 -3.24
C THR A 232 5.70 18.24 -2.11
N LEU A 233 6.80 18.14 -1.34
CA LEU A 233 7.13 18.99 -0.19
C LEU A 233 8.62 19.35 -0.27
N PRO A 234 9.04 20.18 -1.26
CA PRO A 234 10.47 20.41 -1.53
C PRO A 234 11.18 21.21 -0.42
N ASP A 235 10.43 21.99 0.34
CA ASP A 235 10.96 22.80 1.44
C ASP A 235 11.19 22.00 2.73
N VAL A 236 10.64 20.75 2.82
CA VAL A 236 10.80 19.89 3.98
C VAL A 236 12.12 19.12 3.86
N PRO A 237 13.07 19.30 4.82
CA PRO A 237 14.37 18.63 4.78
C PRO A 237 14.23 17.12 4.98
N THR A 238 15.29 16.39 4.67
CA THR A 238 15.38 14.95 5.03
C THR A 238 15.77 14.81 6.52
N ILE A 239 15.48 13.67 7.13
CA ILE A 239 15.94 13.37 8.49
C ILE A 239 17.48 13.48 8.57
N ALA A 240 18.20 13.03 7.55
CA ALA A 240 19.66 13.10 7.49
C ALA A 240 20.22 14.54 7.40
N GLU A 241 19.43 15.51 6.95
CA GLU A 241 19.81 16.93 6.96
C GLU A 241 19.58 17.61 8.32
N THR A 242 18.83 16.95 9.23
CA THR A 242 18.36 17.54 10.50
C THR A 242 18.93 16.87 11.74
N THR A 243 19.61 15.75 11.59
CA THR A 243 20.28 14.96 12.62
C THR A 243 21.74 14.71 12.23
#